data_079284b41e80f3cf608bc77f0c0e9fff
#
_entry.id   079284b41e80f3cf608bc77f0c0e9fff
#
_cell.length_a   1.000
_cell.length_b   1.000
_cell.length_c   1.000
_cell.angle_alpha   90.00
_cell.angle_beta   90.00
_cell.angle_gamma   90.00
#
_symmetry.space_group_name_H-M   'P 1'
#
loop_
_entity.id
_entity.type
_entity.pdbx_description
1 polymer ?
#
loop_
_entity_poly.entity_id
_entity_poly.type
_entity_poly.pdbx_seq_one_letter_code
_entity_poly.pdbx_strand_id
1 'polypeptide(L)'
;MKYARKDAKAYTRANMKGIWAAALTPFTNSLAIDEDGFRENIRHWTDDLGIDGLFIAGKQGEFFAMSVEERKRSFELAVEATAGRGQTIMSCSDQNMDVVIDLAKHAQKVGADYIVVHAPILHFFKAQDETLYQYYRTIAEQVDIGIALWSHPDSGYLMSPQLCNRLADIENVVAIKYSVPRAMYAELTRLAGDRILV
;
A
#
# COMPACT_ATOMS: atom_id res chain seq x y z
N MET A 1 7.68 -14.49 -3.28
CA MET A 1 7.15 -13.91 -2.00
C MET A 1 8.06 -14.26 -0.84
N LYS A 2 8.18 -13.37 0.15
CA LYS A 2 9.07 -13.53 1.32
C LYS A 2 8.41 -14.31 2.48
N TYR A 3 7.10 -14.53 2.43
CA TYR A 3 6.28 -15.20 3.45
C TYR A 3 5.04 -15.86 2.82
N ALA A 4 4.44 -16.81 3.52
CA ALA A 4 3.15 -17.39 3.14
C ALA A 4 2.01 -16.47 3.59
N ARG A 5 0.85 -16.50 2.94
CA ARG A 5 -0.32 -15.68 3.26
C ARG A 5 -0.68 -15.72 4.76
N LYS A 6 -0.73 -16.90 5.35
CA LYS A 6 -1.05 -17.11 6.77
C LYS A 6 -0.06 -16.44 7.72
N ASP A 7 1.17 -16.19 7.27
CA ASP A 7 2.25 -15.59 8.07
C ASP A 7 2.35 -14.08 7.85
N ALA A 8 1.52 -13.49 6.97
CA ALA A 8 1.61 -12.09 6.56
C ALA A 8 1.58 -11.12 7.75
N LYS A 9 0.68 -11.31 8.70
CA LYS A 9 0.57 -10.45 9.91
C LYS A 9 1.80 -10.56 10.80
N ALA A 10 2.29 -11.78 11.04
CA ALA A 10 3.49 -12.01 11.86
C ALA A 10 4.73 -11.41 11.18
N TYR A 11 4.88 -11.62 9.87
CA TYR A 11 5.95 -11.01 9.08
C TYR A 11 5.91 -9.49 9.15
N THR A 12 4.73 -8.89 8.96
CA THR A 12 4.56 -7.43 9.01
C THR A 12 4.93 -6.88 10.39
N ARG A 13 4.44 -7.48 11.46
CA ARG A 13 4.75 -7.05 12.84
C ARG A 13 6.24 -7.15 13.15
N ALA A 14 6.93 -8.13 12.59
CA ALA A 14 8.36 -8.30 12.78
C ALA A 14 9.20 -7.30 11.97
N ASN A 15 8.76 -6.92 10.79
CA ASN A 15 9.58 -6.25 9.78
C ASN A 15 9.15 -4.82 9.43
N MET A 16 7.87 -4.47 9.45
CA MET A 16 7.41 -3.11 9.14
C MET A 16 7.68 -2.16 10.32
N LYS A 17 8.89 -1.65 10.35
CA LYS A 17 9.44 -0.81 11.43
C LYS A 17 10.16 0.40 10.85
N GLY A 18 10.53 1.33 11.73
CA GLY A 18 11.40 2.45 11.40
C GLY A 18 10.70 3.53 10.57
N ILE A 19 11.46 4.16 9.69
CA ILE A 19 11.02 5.29 8.88
C ILE A 19 10.68 4.82 7.47
N TRP A 20 9.49 5.18 7.01
CA TRP A 20 9.00 4.87 5.67
C TRP A 20 8.83 6.14 4.86
N ALA A 21 9.55 6.25 3.73
CA ALA A 21 9.44 7.39 2.83
C ALA A 21 8.36 7.17 1.77
N ALA A 22 7.54 8.21 1.55
CA ALA A 22 6.68 8.28 0.37
C ALA A 22 7.55 8.66 -0.83
N ALA A 23 7.98 7.66 -1.60
CA ALA A 23 8.92 7.83 -2.69
C ALA A 23 8.35 8.72 -3.80
N LEU A 24 9.15 9.66 -4.27
CA LEU A 24 8.86 10.49 -5.44
C LEU A 24 9.19 9.71 -6.72
N THR A 25 8.44 9.96 -7.78
CA THR A 25 8.74 9.42 -9.11
C THR A 25 9.36 10.52 -9.96
N PRO A 26 10.64 10.45 -10.33
CA PRO A 26 11.24 11.41 -11.25
C PRO A 26 10.78 11.15 -12.68
N PHE A 27 10.55 12.22 -13.43
CA PHE A 27 10.16 12.15 -14.84
C PHE A 27 11.16 12.91 -15.70
N THR A 28 11.36 12.42 -16.91
CA THR A 28 12.15 13.13 -17.95
C THR A 28 11.37 14.32 -18.49
N ASN A 29 12.04 15.15 -19.30
CA ASN A 29 11.37 16.25 -20.01
C ASN A 29 10.30 15.76 -21.01
N SER A 30 10.33 14.49 -21.42
CA SER A 30 9.31 13.87 -22.26
C SER A 30 8.18 13.21 -21.46
N LEU A 31 8.15 13.41 -20.14
CA LEU A 31 7.17 12.87 -19.18
C LEU A 31 7.22 11.34 -19.00
N ALA A 32 8.26 10.68 -19.48
CA ALA A 32 8.52 9.27 -19.15
C ALA A 32 9.17 9.17 -17.76
N ILE A 33 9.04 8.03 -17.08
CA ILE A 33 9.78 7.78 -15.83
C ILE A 33 11.29 7.87 -16.13
N ASP A 34 12.00 8.68 -15.36
CA ASP A 34 13.45 8.69 -15.34
C ASP A 34 13.94 7.51 -14.50
N GLU A 35 14.15 6.37 -15.18
CA GLU A 35 14.51 5.13 -14.49
C GLU A 35 15.85 5.22 -13.74
N ASP A 36 16.83 5.90 -14.31
CA ASP A 36 18.15 6.04 -13.68
C ASP A 36 18.10 6.96 -12.46
N GLY A 37 17.43 8.10 -12.59
CA GLY A 37 17.15 8.99 -11.46
C GLY A 37 16.32 8.30 -10.37
N PHE A 38 15.36 7.43 -10.74
CA PHE A 38 14.58 6.69 -9.76
C PHE A 38 15.44 5.67 -8.99
N ARG A 39 16.33 4.93 -9.68
CA ARG A 39 17.28 4.01 -9.03
C ARG A 39 18.26 4.74 -8.12
N GLU A 40 18.75 5.91 -8.55
CA GLU A 40 19.65 6.74 -7.75
C GLU A 40 18.97 7.24 -6.48
N ASN A 41 17.75 7.77 -6.60
CA ASN A 41 16.94 8.21 -5.46
C ASN A 41 16.72 7.07 -4.45
N ILE A 42 16.37 5.86 -4.92
CA ILE A 42 16.16 4.71 -4.04
C ILE A 42 17.44 4.36 -3.28
N ARG A 43 18.58 4.33 -3.96
CA ARG A 43 19.88 4.09 -3.30
C ARG A 43 20.19 5.17 -2.26
N HIS A 44 19.98 6.42 -2.62
CA HIS A 44 20.19 7.53 -1.68
C HIS A 44 19.30 7.38 -0.43
N TRP A 45 18.02 7.07 -0.60
CA TRP A 45 17.12 6.89 0.53
C TRP A 45 17.51 5.69 1.41
N THR A 46 17.88 4.57 0.81
CA THR A 46 18.21 3.36 1.59
C THR A 46 19.61 3.40 2.18
N ASP A 47 20.61 3.84 1.41
CA ASP A 47 22.01 3.71 1.77
C ASP A 47 22.53 4.94 2.54
N ASP A 48 22.15 6.16 2.10
CA ASP A 48 22.68 7.39 2.70
C ASP A 48 21.77 7.89 3.85
N LEU A 49 20.44 7.79 3.68
CA LEU A 49 19.49 8.27 4.68
C LEU A 49 19.00 7.19 5.64
N GLY A 50 19.30 5.93 5.40
CA GLY A 50 18.89 4.82 6.25
C GLY A 50 17.37 4.64 6.36
N ILE A 51 16.64 4.91 5.29
CA ILE A 51 15.18 4.71 5.24
C ILE A 51 14.87 3.21 5.23
N ASP A 52 14.04 2.76 6.18
CA ASP A 52 13.71 1.35 6.37
C ASP A 52 12.74 0.79 5.33
N GLY A 53 11.85 1.64 4.80
CA GLY A 53 10.87 1.23 3.80
C GLY A 53 10.44 2.32 2.84
N LEU A 54 10.02 1.91 1.65
CA LEU A 54 9.62 2.82 0.57
C LEU A 54 8.16 2.56 0.17
N PHE A 55 7.35 3.61 0.20
CA PHE A 55 5.99 3.62 -0.31
C PHE A 55 6.03 4.10 -1.78
N ILE A 56 5.97 3.15 -2.71
CA ILE A 56 6.13 3.37 -4.14
C ILE A 56 4.79 3.68 -4.79
N ALA A 57 4.79 4.60 -5.75
CA ALA A 57 3.61 5.05 -6.49
C ALA A 57 2.45 5.42 -5.55
N GLY A 58 2.78 6.08 -4.44
CA GLY A 58 1.77 6.70 -3.58
C GLY A 58 1.30 8.04 -4.14
N LYS A 59 0.63 8.85 -3.33
CA LYS A 59 0.17 10.19 -3.72
C LYS A 59 1.35 11.09 -4.12
N GLN A 60 2.43 11.07 -3.33
CA GLN A 60 3.66 11.82 -3.63
C GLN A 60 4.41 11.25 -4.84
N GLY A 61 4.27 9.96 -5.11
CA GLY A 61 4.80 9.30 -6.31
C GLY A 61 3.89 9.41 -7.52
N GLU A 62 2.83 10.22 -7.44
CA GLU A 62 1.95 10.63 -8.55
C GLU A 62 1.27 9.46 -9.29
N PHE A 63 0.86 8.40 -8.56
CA PHE A 63 0.23 7.21 -9.16
C PHE A 63 -0.95 7.52 -10.09
N PHE A 64 -1.69 8.59 -9.80
CA PHE A 64 -2.85 9.03 -10.57
C PHE A 64 -2.49 9.68 -11.92
N ALA A 65 -1.22 10.06 -12.11
CA ALA A 65 -0.70 10.60 -13.39
C ALA A 65 -0.02 9.53 -14.25
N MET A 66 0.24 8.34 -13.69
CA MET A 66 0.89 7.24 -14.38
C MET A 66 -0.12 6.27 -14.98
N SER A 67 0.19 5.73 -16.16
CA SER A 67 -0.49 4.57 -16.72
C SER A 67 -0.27 3.32 -15.85
N VAL A 68 -1.07 2.28 -16.07
CA VAL A 68 -0.90 1.00 -15.36
C VAL A 68 0.48 0.39 -15.63
N GLU A 69 0.97 0.49 -16.86
CA GLU A 69 2.28 -0.03 -17.25
C GLU A 69 3.44 0.73 -16.58
N GLU A 70 3.36 2.05 -16.49
CA GLU A 70 4.34 2.85 -15.75
C GLU A 70 4.34 2.52 -14.26
N ARG A 71 3.17 2.30 -13.66
CA ARG A 71 3.05 1.86 -12.26
C ARG A 71 3.70 0.49 -12.05
N LYS A 72 3.44 -0.48 -12.94
CA LYS A 72 4.10 -1.78 -12.91
C LYS A 72 5.62 -1.64 -13.04
N ARG A 73 6.07 -0.80 -13.98
CA ARG A 73 7.50 -0.55 -14.18
C ARG A 73 8.15 0.07 -12.94
N SER A 74 7.49 1.03 -12.29
CA SER A 74 7.99 1.62 -11.04
C SER A 74 8.13 0.59 -9.91
N PHE A 75 7.25 -0.43 -9.84
CA PHE A 75 7.35 -1.53 -8.88
C PHE A 75 8.58 -2.40 -9.14
N GLU A 76 8.82 -2.76 -10.40
CA GLU A 76 10.02 -3.53 -10.81
C GLU A 76 11.29 -2.79 -10.42
N LEU A 77 11.40 -1.52 -10.83
CA LEU A 77 12.55 -0.66 -10.54
C LEU A 77 12.79 -0.55 -9.03
N ALA A 78 11.72 -0.38 -8.25
CA ALA A 78 11.84 -0.23 -6.81
C ALA A 78 12.35 -1.50 -6.13
N VAL A 79 11.83 -2.67 -6.50
CA VAL A 79 12.31 -3.95 -5.94
C VAL A 79 13.75 -4.20 -6.35
N GLU A 80 14.08 -3.99 -7.63
CA GLU A 80 15.44 -4.14 -8.16
C GLU A 80 16.43 -3.22 -7.44
N ALA A 81 16.12 -1.92 -7.38
CA ALA A 81 17.04 -0.93 -6.80
C ALA A 81 17.17 -1.05 -5.28
N THR A 82 16.10 -1.40 -4.58
CA THR A 82 16.15 -1.64 -3.12
C THR A 82 17.02 -2.84 -2.79
N ALA A 83 17.00 -3.90 -3.62
CA ALA A 83 17.84 -5.09 -3.50
C ALA A 83 17.87 -5.69 -2.08
N GLY A 84 16.76 -5.61 -1.35
CA GLY A 84 16.62 -6.10 0.03
C GLY A 84 17.22 -5.22 1.14
N ARG A 85 17.77 -4.04 0.81
CA ARG A 85 18.31 -3.10 1.81
C ARG A 85 17.22 -2.37 2.61
N GLY A 86 16.00 -2.30 2.08
CA GLY A 86 14.80 -1.80 2.73
C GLY A 86 13.60 -2.61 2.29
N GLN A 87 12.45 -2.32 2.90
CA GLN A 87 11.19 -2.92 2.51
C GLN A 87 10.44 -2.06 1.48
N THR A 88 9.53 -2.67 0.76
CA THR A 88 8.74 -1.99 -0.26
C THR A 88 7.24 -2.21 -0.06
N ILE A 89 6.45 -1.14 -0.17
CA ILE A 89 5.00 -1.20 -0.23
C ILE A 89 4.52 -0.52 -1.52
N MET A 90 3.79 -1.25 -2.37
CA MET A 90 3.36 -0.79 -3.67
C MET A 90 1.92 -0.28 -3.64
N SER A 91 1.67 0.94 -4.12
CA SER A 91 0.31 1.46 -4.23
C SER A 91 -0.40 0.83 -5.42
N CYS A 92 -1.35 -0.04 -5.10
CA CYS A 92 -2.22 -0.68 -6.09
C CYS A 92 -3.58 0.04 -6.20
N SER A 93 -3.68 1.28 -5.69
CA SER A 93 -4.93 2.04 -5.61
C SER A 93 -5.46 2.42 -6.99
N ASP A 94 -6.73 2.13 -7.27
CA ASP A 94 -7.44 2.53 -8.49
C ASP A 94 -8.95 2.54 -8.22
N GLN A 95 -9.72 3.20 -9.08
CA GLN A 95 -11.18 3.14 -9.05
C GLN A 95 -11.72 1.85 -9.67
N ASN A 96 -10.97 1.26 -10.59
CA ASN A 96 -11.30 -0.02 -11.21
C ASN A 96 -10.67 -1.16 -10.41
N MET A 97 -11.51 -2.02 -9.85
CA MET A 97 -11.07 -3.16 -9.04
C MET A 97 -10.19 -4.15 -9.83
N ASP A 98 -10.44 -4.34 -11.12
CA ASP A 98 -9.61 -5.22 -11.96
C ASP A 98 -8.19 -4.69 -12.09
N VAL A 99 -8.03 -3.36 -12.19
CA VAL A 99 -6.70 -2.70 -12.19
C VAL A 99 -6.01 -2.88 -10.84
N VAL A 100 -6.75 -2.75 -9.73
CA VAL A 100 -6.19 -2.99 -8.39
C VAL A 100 -5.66 -4.42 -8.27
N ILE A 101 -6.44 -5.40 -8.71
CA ILE A 101 -6.06 -6.83 -8.64
C ILE A 101 -4.86 -7.12 -9.56
N ASP A 102 -4.83 -6.55 -10.76
CA ASP A 102 -3.72 -6.71 -11.70
C ASP A 102 -2.41 -6.14 -11.13
N LEU A 103 -2.45 -4.92 -10.61
CA LEU A 103 -1.30 -4.29 -9.95
C LEU A 103 -0.85 -5.08 -8.70
N ALA A 104 -1.80 -5.59 -7.91
CA ALA A 104 -1.50 -6.38 -6.72
C ALA A 104 -0.81 -7.71 -7.06
N LYS A 105 -1.31 -8.41 -8.08
CA LYS A 105 -0.66 -9.63 -8.61
C LYS A 105 0.72 -9.35 -9.17
N HIS A 106 0.88 -8.21 -9.88
CA HIS A 106 2.20 -7.82 -10.39
C HIS A 106 3.17 -7.50 -9.25
N ALA A 107 2.76 -6.72 -8.24
CA ALA A 107 3.57 -6.42 -7.07
C ALA A 107 4.02 -7.70 -6.33
N GLN A 108 3.10 -8.65 -6.15
CA GLN A 108 3.41 -9.96 -5.59
C GLN A 108 4.43 -10.73 -6.44
N LYS A 109 4.27 -10.73 -7.77
CA LYS A 109 5.15 -11.42 -8.72
C LYS A 109 6.57 -10.86 -8.70
N VAL A 110 6.74 -9.54 -8.65
CA VAL A 110 8.07 -8.90 -8.64
C VAL A 110 8.75 -8.96 -7.27
N GLY A 111 8.06 -9.41 -6.23
CA GLY A 111 8.66 -9.65 -4.92
C GLY A 111 8.60 -8.46 -3.96
N ALA A 112 7.62 -7.58 -4.12
CA ALA A 112 7.32 -6.56 -3.13
C ALA A 112 7.02 -7.16 -1.76
N ASP A 113 7.24 -6.40 -0.68
CA ASP A 113 6.93 -6.85 0.68
C ASP A 113 5.45 -6.74 0.98
N TYR A 114 4.83 -5.63 0.57
CA TYR A 114 3.42 -5.34 0.81
C TYR A 114 2.79 -4.60 -0.37
N ILE A 115 1.47 -4.57 -0.39
CA ILE A 115 0.71 -3.61 -1.18
C ILE A 115 -0.10 -2.70 -0.27
N VAL A 116 -0.44 -1.51 -0.76
CA VAL A 116 -1.39 -0.62 -0.13
C VAL A 116 -2.51 -0.27 -1.11
N VAL A 117 -3.73 -0.28 -0.60
CA VAL A 117 -4.92 0.03 -1.39
C VAL A 117 -5.71 1.13 -0.68
N HIS A 118 -5.86 2.25 -1.38
CA HIS A 118 -6.73 3.35 -0.96
C HIS A 118 -8.20 2.98 -1.15
N ALA A 119 -9.05 3.40 -0.24
CA ALA A 119 -10.49 3.26 -0.44
C ALA A 119 -10.90 3.99 -1.74
N PRO A 120 -11.70 3.36 -2.63
CA PRO A 120 -12.17 4.02 -3.83
C PRO A 120 -13.10 5.18 -3.49
N ILE A 121 -13.26 6.13 -4.41
CA ILE A 121 -14.16 7.27 -4.24
C ILE A 121 -15.61 6.77 -4.40
N LEU A 122 -16.40 6.88 -3.34
CA LEU A 122 -17.78 6.37 -3.29
C LEU A 122 -18.80 7.52 -3.31
N HIS A 123 -18.96 8.16 -4.46
CA HIS A 123 -19.83 9.34 -4.59
C HIS A 123 -21.33 9.05 -4.43
N PHE A 124 -21.77 7.82 -4.75
CA PHE A 124 -23.20 7.50 -4.91
C PHE A 124 -23.74 6.48 -3.91
N PHE A 125 -22.91 5.93 -3.04
CA PHE A 125 -23.30 4.83 -2.15
C PHE A 125 -23.57 5.31 -0.71
N LYS A 126 -24.65 4.82 -0.11
CA LYS A 126 -25.01 5.13 1.29
C LYS A 126 -24.48 4.09 2.28
N ALA A 127 -24.47 2.81 1.90
CA ALA A 127 -24.00 1.70 2.73
C ALA A 127 -22.49 1.43 2.48
N GLN A 128 -21.66 2.43 2.74
CA GLN A 128 -20.25 2.43 2.34
C GLN A 128 -19.42 1.39 3.07
N ASP A 129 -19.69 1.12 4.35
CA ASP A 129 -18.93 0.13 5.13
C ASP A 129 -19.02 -1.26 4.55
N GLU A 130 -20.22 -1.74 4.19
CA GLU A 130 -20.37 -3.06 3.61
C GLU A 130 -19.77 -3.15 2.20
N THR A 131 -19.96 -2.11 1.40
CA THR A 131 -19.34 -2.02 0.06
C THR A 131 -17.82 -2.09 0.14
N LEU A 132 -17.21 -1.34 1.07
CA LEU A 132 -15.77 -1.36 1.28
C LEU A 132 -15.29 -2.68 1.87
N TYR A 133 -16.05 -3.31 2.77
CA TYR A 133 -15.71 -4.62 3.27
C TYR A 133 -15.62 -5.66 2.15
N GLN A 134 -16.63 -5.70 1.27
CA GLN A 134 -16.63 -6.62 0.12
C GLN A 134 -15.52 -6.28 -0.88
N TYR A 135 -15.25 -4.99 -1.12
CA TYR A 135 -14.16 -4.54 -1.97
C TYR A 135 -12.80 -5.07 -1.52
N TYR A 136 -12.44 -4.83 -0.27
CA TYR A 136 -11.15 -5.29 0.26
C TYR A 136 -11.08 -6.81 0.40
N ARG A 137 -12.17 -7.45 0.77
CA ARG A 137 -12.26 -8.90 0.84
C ARG A 137 -12.02 -9.54 -0.53
N THR A 138 -12.66 -9.02 -1.57
CA THR A 138 -12.48 -9.52 -2.95
C THR A 138 -11.02 -9.40 -3.40
N ILE A 139 -10.37 -8.26 -3.12
CA ILE A 139 -8.94 -8.08 -3.43
C ILE A 139 -8.09 -9.07 -2.64
N ALA A 140 -8.35 -9.20 -1.35
CA ALA A 140 -7.59 -10.08 -0.46
C ALA A 140 -7.67 -11.56 -0.87
N GLU A 141 -8.79 -12.00 -1.42
CA GLU A 141 -8.98 -13.36 -1.93
C GLU A 141 -8.15 -13.65 -3.20
N GLN A 142 -7.71 -12.62 -3.92
CA GLN A 142 -6.97 -12.75 -5.19
C GLN A 142 -5.45 -12.78 -5.05
N VAL A 143 -4.90 -12.46 -3.88
CA VAL A 143 -3.46 -12.36 -3.64
C VAL A 143 -3.08 -12.93 -2.27
N ASP A 144 -1.81 -13.32 -2.13
CA ASP A 144 -1.26 -13.80 -0.85
C ASP A 144 -0.43 -12.73 -0.12
N ILE A 145 -0.04 -11.68 -0.84
CA ILE A 145 0.76 -10.57 -0.29
C ILE A 145 -0.02 -9.80 0.78
N GLY A 146 0.68 -9.28 1.79
CA GLY A 146 0.10 -8.45 2.85
C GLY A 146 -0.45 -7.14 2.32
N ILE A 147 -1.69 -6.82 2.70
CA ILE A 147 -2.43 -5.63 2.27
C ILE A 147 -2.46 -4.62 3.41
N ALA A 148 -1.89 -3.45 3.18
CA ALA A 148 -2.16 -2.29 4.00
C ALA A 148 -3.38 -1.55 3.47
N LEU A 149 -4.33 -1.28 4.34
CA LEU A 149 -5.47 -0.41 4.04
C LEU A 149 -5.00 1.04 4.00
N TRP A 150 -5.72 1.88 3.25
CA TRP A 150 -5.45 3.32 3.28
C TRP A 150 -6.75 4.10 3.35
N SER A 151 -6.99 4.75 4.50
CA SER A 151 -8.11 5.67 4.71
C SER A 151 -7.60 7.10 4.79
N HIS A 152 -8.12 7.95 3.93
CA HIS A 152 -7.72 9.36 3.84
C HIS A 152 -8.93 10.21 3.43
N PRO A 153 -9.05 11.47 3.90
CA PRO A 153 -10.15 12.36 3.53
C PRO A 153 -10.35 12.55 2.01
N ASP A 154 -9.28 12.42 1.23
CA ASP A 154 -9.31 12.59 -0.22
C ASP A 154 -10.20 11.57 -0.95
N SER A 155 -10.52 10.43 -0.33
CA SER A 155 -11.49 9.47 -0.89
C SER A 155 -12.95 9.91 -0.73
N GLY A 156 -13.19 11.01 0.01
CA GLY A 156 -14.53 11.46 0.35
C GLY A 156 -15.20 10.63 1.45
N TYR A 157 -14.52 9.62 1.96
CA TYR A 157 -15.00 8.75 3.04
C TYR A 157 -13.86 8.30 3.94
N LEU A 158 -14.04 8.45 5.24
CA LEU A 158 -13.15 7.89 6.24
C LEU A 158 -13.70 6.54 6.72
N MET A 159 -12.93 5.48 6.54
CA MET A 159 -13.32 4.16 7.06
C MET A 159 -13.48 4.20 8.56
N SER A 160 -14.63 3.73 9.05
CA SER A 160 -14.90 3.69 10.49
C SER A 160 -13.94 2.72 11.21
N PRO A 161 -13.64 2.93 12.50
CA PRO A 161 -12.89 1.97 13.30
C PRO A 161 -13.54 0.58 13.30
N GLN A 162 -14.87 0.50 13.25
CA GLN A 162 -15.64 -0.75 13.19
C GLN A 162 -15.43 -1.50 11.88
N LEU A 163 -15.45 -0.80 10.74
CA LEU A 163 -15.12 -1.37 9.45
C LEU A 163 -13.67 -1.88 9.43
N CYS A 164 -12.72 -1.05 9.86
CA CYS A 164 -11.30 -1.43 9.90
C CYS A 164 -11.07 -2.64 10.83
N ASN A 165 -11.80 -2.71 11.95
CA ASN A 165 -11.77 -3.85 12.85
C ASN A 165 -12.25 -5.14 12.18
N ARG A 166 -13.34 -5.09 11.40
CA ARG A 166 -13.81 -6.23 10.58
C ARG A 166 -12.80 -6.63 9.51
N LEU A 167 -12.22 -5.65 8.82
CA LEU A 167 -11.19 -5.90 7.79
C LEU A 167 -9.92 -6.52 8.39
N ALA A 168 -9.59 -6.20 9.64
CA ALA A 168 -8.45 -6.78 10.35
C ALA A 168 -8.61 -8.30 10.62
N ASP A 169 -9.80 -8.88 10.46
CA ASP A 169 -10.00 -10.33 10.54
C ASP A 169 -9.57 -11.05 9.26
N ILE A 170 -9.46 -10.36 8.13
CA ILE A 170 -8.97 -10.93 6.88
C ILE A 170 -7.49 -11.30 7.05
N GLU A 171 -7.14 -12.51 6.65
CA GLU A 171 -5.85 -13.15 6.93
C GLU A 171 -4.64 -12.29 6.49
N ASN A 172 -4.68 -11.76 5.27
CA ASN A 172 -3.60 -10.96 4.69
C ASN A 172 -3.82 -9.44 4.74
N VAL A 173 -4.81 -8.94 5.49
CA VAL A 173 -4.86 -7.53 5.87
C VAL A 173 -3.95 -7.34 7.08
N VAL A 174 -2.88 -6.56 6.92
CA VAL A 174 -1.74 -6.54 7.85
C VAL A 174 -1.51 -5.19 8.53
N ALA A 175 -1.92 -4.10 7.89
CA ALA A 175 -1.69 -2.75 8.40
C ALA A 175 -2.74 -1.78 7.87
N ILE A 176 -2.74 -0.56 8.41
CA ILE A 176 -3.51 0.55 7.87
C ILE A 176 -2.73 1.87 7.97
N LYS A 177 -2.70 2.61 6.86
CA LYS A 177 -2.37 4.04 6.87
C LYS A 177 -3.66 4.81 7.17
N TYR A 178 -3.80 5.28 8.40
CA TYR A 178 -5.06 5.79 8.93
C TYR A 178 -4.99 7.30 9.20
N SER A 179 -5.24 8.09 8.16
CA SER A 179 -5.23 9.56 8.20
C SER A 179 -6.61 10.09 8.65
N VAL A 180 -6.86 10.06 9.94
CA VAL A 180 -8.17 10.32 10.56
C VAL A 180 -8.02 11.16 11.83
N PRO A 181 -9.12 11.71 12.39
CA PRO A 181 -9.10 12.32 13.71
C PRO A 181 -8.56 11.37 14.79
N ARG A 182 -7.82 11.92 15.76
CA ARG A 182 -7.15 11.15 16.83
C ARG A 182 -8.09 10.16 17.57
N ALA A 183 -9.35 10.53 17.78
CA ALA A 183 -10.30 9.65 18.45
C ALA A 183 -10.54 8.34 17.67
N MET A 184 -10.69 8.44 16.34
CA MET A 184 -10.84 7.25 15.49
C MET A 184 -9.59 6.39 15.48
N TYR A 185 -8.41 7.03 15.44
CA TYR A 185 -7.12 6.32 15.51
C TYR A 185 -7.00 5.54 16.84
N ALA A 186 -7.27 6.20 17.96
CA ALA A 186 -7.20 5.58 19.28
C ALA A 186 -8.19 4.41 19.42
N GLU A 187 -9.41 4.60 18.93
CA GLU A 187 -10.42 3.53 18.93
C GLU A 187 -10.00 2.34 18.10
N LEU A 188 -9.50 2.54 16.87
CA LEU A 188 -9.03 1.45 16.04
C LEU A 188 -7.83 0.72 16.67
N THR A 189 -6.89 1.46 17.24
CA THR A 189 -5.75 0.85 17.93
C THR A 189 -6.21 -0.06 19.07
N ARG A 190 -7.23 0.34 19.82
CA ARG A 190 -7.84 -0.47 20.89
C ARG A 190 -8.57 -1.69 20.35
N LEU A 191 -9.24 -1.58 19.19
CA LEU A 191 -10.06 -2.66 18.60
C LEU A 191 -9.23 -3.71 17.84
N ALA A 192 -8.18 -3.30 17.16
CA ALA A 192 -7.48 -4.14 16.19
C ALA A 192 -5.94 -4.04 16.23
N GLY A 193 -5.36 -3.25 17.14
CA GLY A 193 -3.90 -3.07 17.21
C GLY A 193 -3.12 -4.33 17.62
N ASP A 194 -3.79 -5.33 18.16
CA ASP A 194 -3.25 -6.67 18.41
C ASP A 194 -3.16 -7.54 17.15
N ARG A 195 -3.96 -7.23 16.09
CA ARG A 195 -4.05 -8.01 14.85
C ARG A 195 -3.35 -7.37 13.67
N ILE A 196 -3.40 -6.05 13.54
CA ILE A 196 -2.78 -5.28 12.44
C ILE A 196 -1.97 -4.09 13.00
N LEU A 197 -1.05 -3.56 12.19
CA LEU A 197 -0.38 -2.29 12.50
C LEU A 197 -1.29 -1.10 12.14
N VAL A 198 -1.40 -0.12 13.05
CA VAL A 198 -2.22 1.10 12.88
C VAL A 198 -1.32 2.32 12.87
#